data_606fa55ac5fa828d013e4635fbc06192
#
_entry.id   606fa55ac5fa828d013e4635fbc06192
#
_cell.length_a   1.000
_cell.length_b   1.000
_cell.length_c   1.000
_cell.angle_alpha   90.00
_cell.angle_beta   90.00
_cell.angle_gamma   90.00
#
_symmetry.space_group_name_H-M   'P 1'
#
loop_
_entity.id
_entity.type
_entity.pdbx_description
1 polymer ?
#
loop_
_entity_poly.entity_id
_entity_poly.type
_entity_poly.pdbx_seq_one_letter_code
_entity_poly.pdbx_strand_id
1 'polypeptide(L)'
;MYKTYGYWKILHSTAYATEGFKVDATPGNQIYKGYEWEEAYPRIKQGAEATQGEIIKHDGDIALTPYSSWTDGRTRSFEERWGSKLYPWCQSVSDPYGDYNGDYWDNSYKSTSELVSGGNHMVGISAHGALTLAYDKDWDWQRIAKYYLDDITISSEY
;
A
#
# COMPACT_ATOMS: atom_id res chain seq x y z
N MET A 1 5.72 3.98 -1.52
CA MET A 1 4.29 3.73 -1.20
C MET A 1 3.85 4.38 0.10
N TYR A 2 4.23 3.90 1.29
CA TYR A 2 3.77 4.46 2.60
C TYR A 2 4.02 5.97 2.75
N LYS A 3 5.18 6.48 2.30
CA LYS A 3 5.49 7.90 2.28
C LYS A 3 4.54 8.68 1.39
N THR A 4 4.31 8.20 0.16
CA THR A 4 3.39 8.83 -0.80
C THR A 4 1.97 8.88 -0.23
N TYR A 5 1.49 7.77 0.36
CA TYR A 5 0.19 7.74 1.03
C TYR A 5 0.10 8.78 2.17
N GLY A 6 1.09 8.80 3.05
CA GLY A 6 1.15 9.77 4.14
C GLY A 6 1.18 11.22 3.64
N TYR A 7 2.00 11.48 2.61
CA TYR A 7 2.09 12.82 2.03
C TYR A 7 0.78 13.23 1.34
N TRP A 8 0.16 12.32 0.60
CA TRP A 8 -1.17 12.56 0.03
C TRP A 8 -2.19 12.90 1.12
N LYS A 9 -2.22 12.15 2.22
CA LYS A 9 -3.10 12.43 3.37
C LYS A 9 -2.83 13.80 3.98
N ILE A 10 -1.58 14.20 4.16
CA ILE A 10 -1.22 15.53 4.69
C ILE A 10 -1.75 16.65 3.80
N LEU A 11 -1.72 16.49 2.49
CA LEU A 11 -2.20 17.51 1.55
C LEU A 11 -3.72 17.57 1.47
N HIS A 12 -4.40 16.43 1.47
CA HIS A 12 -5.82 16.35 1.11
C HIS A 12 -6.76 16.06 2.29
N SER A 13 -6.25 15.58 3.45
CA SER A 13 -7.10 15.30 4.59
C SER A 13 -7.61 16.58 5.26
N THR A 14 -8.90 16.61 5.52
CA THR A 14 -9.55 17.60 6.40
C THR A 14 -9.86 17.02 7.79
N ALA A 15 -9.55 15.73 8.01
CA ALA A 15 -9.67 15.12 9.32
C ALA A 15 -8.77 15.87 10.32
N TYR A 16 -9.26 16.03 11.53
CA TYR A 16 -8.55 16.67 12.63
C TYR A 16 -8.12 18.13 12.37
N ALA A 17 -8.79 18.83 11.47
CA ALA A 17 -8.46 20.23 11.14
C ALA A 17 -8.57 21.16 12.36
N THR A 18 -9.50 20.88 13.27
CA THR A 18 -9.71 21.61 14.52
C THR A 18 -8.64 21.30 15.57
N GLU A 19 -8.03 20.12 15.51
CA GLU A 19 -7.02 19.64 16.44
C GLU A 19 -5.58 20.00 16.01
N GLY A 20 -5.43 20.56 14.80
CA GLY A 20 -4.14 21.04 14.27
C GLY A 20 -3.23 19.95 13.70
N PHE A 21 -3.74 18.76 13.43
CA PHE A 21 -3.00 17.70 12.74
C PHE A 21 -3.80 17.10 11.57
N LYS A 22 -3.17 16.27 10.74
CA LYS A 22 -3.74 15.74 9.49
C LYS A 22 -3.88 14.22 9.48
N VAL A 23 -3.03 13.55 10.24
CA VAL A 23 -2.95 12.08 10.31
C VAL A 23 -2.71 11.66 11.75
N ASP A 24 -3.19 10.48 12.11
CA ASP A 24 -2.91 9.84 13.39
C ASP A 24 -2.23 8.48 13.19
N ALA A 25 -1.81 7.86 14.28
CA ALA A 25 -1.13 6.56 14.29
C ALA A 25 -2.11 5.38 14.40
N THR A 26 -3.33 5.52 13.89
CA THR A 26 -4.35 4.47 13.92
C THR A 26 -4.45 3.71 12.58
N PRO A 27 -5.10 2.53 12.55
CA PRO A 27 -5.36 1.80 11.30
C PRO A 27 -6.15 2.59 10.24
N GLY A 28 -6.88 3.64 10.63
CA GLY A 28 -7.58 4.54 9.70
C GLY A 28 -6.65 5.45 8.90
N ASN A 29 -5.41 5.60 9.35
CA ASN A 29 -4.34 6.33 8.65
C ASN A 29 -3.12 5.43 8.46
N GLN A 30 -2.07 5.60 9.26
CA GLN A 30 -0.87 4.76 9.21
C GLN A 30 -0.41 4.45 10.63
N ILE A 31 -0.35 3.16 10.99
CA ILE A 31 0.11 2.75 12.32
C ILE A 31 1.60 3.06 12.45
N TYR A 32 1.96 3.87 13.44
CA TYR A 32 3.32 4.03 13.90
C TYR A 32 3.51 3.30 15.22
N LYS A 33 4.45 2.39 15.27
CA LYS A 33 4.70 1.53 16.43
C LYS A 33 5.82 2.01 17.35
N GLY A 34 6.36 3.18 17.07
CA GLY A 34 7.42 3.79 17.90
C GLY A 34 8.83 3.42 17.47
N TYR A 35 9.79 4.12 18.04
CA TYR A 35 11.21 4.02 17.73
C TYR A 35 11.79 2.62 18.01
N GLU A 36 11.32 1.94 19.05
CA GLU A 36 11.75 0.57 19.38
C GLU A 36 11.51 -0.41 18.24
N TRP A 37 10.48 -0.18 17.42
CA TRP A 37 10.23 -0.99 16.23
C TRP A 37 11.25 -0.74 15.12
N GLU A 38 11.73 0.48 14.98
CA GLU A 38 12.79 0.80 14.01
C GLU A 38 14.11 0.12 14.40
N GLU A 39 14.43 0.05 15.69
CA GLU A 39 15.60 -0.66 16.18
C GLU A 39 15.46 -2.19 16.05
N ALA A 40 14.28 -2.74 16.37
CA ALA A 40 14.02 -4.17 16.26
C ALA A 40 13.99 -4.66 14.80
N TYR A 41 13.59 -3.79 13.85
CA TYR A 41 13.45 -4.11 12.44
C TYR A 41 14.22 -3.14 11.54
N PRO A 42 15.56 -3.16 11.55
CA PRO A 42 16.40 -2.16 10.86
C PRO A 42 16.18 -2.13 9.34
N ARG A 43 15.67 -3.21 8.73
CA ARG A 43 15.31 -3.24 7.30
C ARG A 43 14.20 -2.24 6.96
N ILE A 44 13.28 -1.94 7.88
CA ILE A 44 12.23 -0.93 7.67
C ILE A 44 12.88 0.45 7.52
N LYS A 45 13.81 0.79 8.41
CA LYS A 45 14.56 2.04 8.36
C LYS A 45 15.39 2.13 7.09
N GLN A 46 16.15 1.08 6.75
CA GLN A 46 16.94 1.02 5.52
C GLN A 46 16.07 1.24 4.26
N GLY A 47 14.90 0.59 4.18
CA GLY A 47 13.96 0.80 3.07
C GLY A 47 13.42 2.23 3.02
N ALA A 48 13.17 2.85 4.16
CA ALA A 48 12.74 4.24 4.24
C ALA A 48 13.84 5.21 3.78
N GLU A 49 15.09 4.98 4.17
CA GLU A 49 16.25 5.77 3.78
C GLU A 49 16.56 5.59 2.28
N ALA A 50 16.57 4.35 1.78
CA ALA A 50 16.86 4.03 0.38
C ALA A 50 15.83 4.62 -0.62
N THR A 51 14.64 4.97 -0.14
CA THR A 51 13.59 5.60 -0.94
C THR A 51 13.32 7.04 -0.50
N GLN A 52 14.30 7.69 0.15
CA GLN A 52 14.13 9.08 0.59
C GLN A 52 13.89 10.00 -0.61
N GLY A 53 12.91 10.88 -0.50
CA GLY A 53 12.52 11.80 -1.58
C GLY A 53 11.63 11.18 -2.67
N GLU A 54 11.61 9.86 -2.80
CA GLU A 54 10.84 9.19 -3.84
C GLU A 54 9.33 9.25 -3.59
N ILE A 55 8.59 9.79 -4.56
CA ILE A 55 7.14 9.99 -4.53
C ILE A 55 6.51 9.38 -5.77
N ILE A 56 5.38 8.70 -5.59
CA ILE A 56 4.57 8.14 -6.67
C ILE A 56 3.56 9.19 -7.12
N LYS A 57 3.51 9.43 -8.43
CA LYS A 57 2.62 10.41 -9.06
C LYS A 57 1.79 9.77 -10.16
N HIS A 58 0.64 10.36 -10.44
CA HIS A 58 -0.18 10.13 -11.62
C HIS A 58 -0.53 11.48 -12.23
N ASP A 59 -0.33 11.66 -13.53
CA ASP A 59 -0.51 12.94 -14.25
C ASP A 59 0.19 14.15 -13.60
N GLY A 60 1.33 13.90 -12.96
CA GLY A 60 2.12 14.94 -12.29
C GLY A 60 1.70 15.23 -10.84
N ASP A 61 0.54 14.78 -10.40
CA ASP A 61 0.04 14.94 -9.04
C ASP A 61 0.41 13.76 -8.15
N ILE A 62 0.51 13.98 -6.84
CA ILE A 62 0.81 12.94 -5.86
C ILE A 62 -0.34 11.94 -5.84
N ALA A 63 -0.02 10.68 -6.16
CA ALA A 63 -1.01 9.61 -6.21
C ALA A 63 -1.42 9.13 -4.82
N LEU A 64 -2.73 8.91 -4.59
CA LEU A 64 -3.18 8.10 -3.48
C LEU A 64 -2.72 6.65 -3.72
N THR A 65 -1.97 6.09 -2.78
CA THR A 65 -1.40 4.72 -2.90
C THR A 65 -1.95 3.80 -1.81
N PRO A 66 -3.19 3.30 -1.96
CA PRO A 66 -3.76 2.36 -1.01
C PRO A 66 -2.95 1.06 -0.94
N TYR A 67 -3.00 0.41 0.22
CA TYR A 67 -2.35 -0.89 0.42
C TYR A 67 -3.11 -1.71 1.46
N SER A 68 -3.04 -3.04 1.32
CA SER A 68 -3.57 -4.00 2.28
C SER A 68 -2.58 -5.14 2.50
N SER A 69 -2.80 -5.97 3.51
CA SER A 69 -1.89 -7.09 3.80
C SER A 69 -2.01 -8.17 2.74
N TRP A 70 -3.22 -8.62 2.44
CA TRP A 70 -3.51 -9.78 1.62
C TRP A 70 -4.53 -9.50 0.52
N THR A 71 -4.56 -10.38 -0.47
CA THR A 71 -5.64 -10.50 -1.46
C THR A 71 -6.23 -11.92 -1.45
N ASP A 72 -7.22 -12.14 -2.27
CA ASP A 72 -7.79 -13.45 -2.61
C ASP A 72 -7.41 -13.85 -4.05
N GLY A 73 -6.18 -13.58 -4.46
CA GLY A 73 -5.64 -13.85 -5.79
C GLY A 73 -5.74 -12.68 -6.78
N ARG A 74 -6.38 -11.56 -6.40
CA ARG A 74 -6.40 -10.32 -7.18
C ARG A 74 -6.60 -9.09 -6.31
N THR A 75 -6.15 -7.94 -6.80
CA THR A 75 -6.54 -6.65 -6.21
C THR A 75 -7.92 -6.22 -6.75
N ARG A 76 -8.48 -5.18 -6.15
CA ARG A 76 -9.71 -4.52 -6.58
C ARG A 76 -9.38 -3.14 -7.13
N SER A 77 -10.14 -2.68 -8.13
CA SER A 77 -10.06 -1.28 -8.49
C SER A 77 -10.66 -0.41 -7.38
N PHE A 78 -10.28 0.87 -7.34
CA PHE A 78 -10.86 1.82 -6.40
C PHE A 78 -12.36 1.98 -6.64
N GLU A 79 -12.78 1.99 -7.90
CA GLU A 79 -14.20 2.05 -8.28
C GLU A 79 -14.98 0.82 -7.80
N GLU A 80 -14.44 -0.39 -8.01
CA GLU A 80 -15.06 -1.64 -7.56
C GLU A 80 -15.27 -1.66 -6.04
N ARG A 81 -14.31 -1.17 -5.28
CA ARG A 81 -14.34 -1.27 -3.82
C ARG A 81 -15.09 -0.15 -3.13
N TRP A 82 -15.00 1.09 -3.65
CA TRP A 82 -15.53 2.29 -3.00
C TRP A 82 -16.42 3.16 -3.92
N GLY A 83 -16.70 2.74 -5.15
CA GLY A 83 -17.60 3.41 -6.08
C GLY A 83 -17.08 4.71 -6.69
N SER A 84 -15.79 5.03 -6.51
CA SER A 84 -15.19 6.28 -7.00
C SER A 84 -14.24 6.04 -8.16
N LYS A 85 -14.36 6.83 -9.22
CA LYS A 85 -13.47 6.85 -10.39
C LYS A 85 -12.30 7.83 -10.28
N LEU A 86 -12.15 8.49 -9.14
CA LEU A 86 -11.14 9.54 -8.95
C LEU A 86 -9.69 9.02 -8.94
N TYR A 87 -9.49 7.72 -8.82
CA TYR A 87 -8.17 7.10 -8.69
C TYR A 87 -7.98 6.01 -9.74
N PRO A 88 -7.91 6.40 -11.04
CA PRO A 88 -7.89 5.43 -12.16
C PRO A 88 -6.65 4.56 -12.18
N TRP A 89 -5.56 4.96 -11.54
CA TRP A 89 -4.36 4.14 -11.39
C TRP A 89 -4.52 2.97 -10.43
N CYS A 90 -5.55 2.95 -9.58
CA CYS A 90 -5.87 1.81 -8.71
C CYS A 90 -6.77 0.83 -9.46
N GLN A 91 -6.20 0.08 -10.38
CA GLN A 91 -6.91 -0.95 -11.14
C GLN A 91 -6.87 -2.31 -10.44
N SER A 92 -7.75 -3.22 -10.86
CA SER A 92 -7.66 -4.61 -10.46
C SER A 92 -6.56 -5.32 -11.24
N VAL A 93 -5.62 -5.93 -10.53
CA VAL A 93 -4.57 -6.76 -11.12
C VAL A 93 -4.59 -8.16 -10.52
N SER A 94 -4.14 -9.16 -11.29
CA SER A 94 -3.92 -10.51 -10.77
C SER A 94 -2.86 -10.48 -9.67
N ASP A 95 -3.10 -11.10 -8.54
CA ASP A 95 -2.16 -11.13 -7.40
C ASP A 95 -2.06 -12.51 -6.76
N PRO A 96 -1.60 -13.53 -7.52
CA PRO A 96 -1.39 -14.86 -6.94
C PRO A 96 -0.29 -14.87 -5.88
N TYR A 97 0.54 -13.84 -5.84
CA TYR A 97 1.64 -13.69 -4.89
C TYR A 97 1.19 -13.18 -3.52
N GLY A 98 0.08 -12.47 -3.46
CA GLY A 98 -0.54 -11.97 -2.24
C GLY A 98 -1.82 -12.69 -1.86
N ASP A 99 -2.14 -13.80 -2.53
CA ASP A 99 -3.28 -14.62 -2.20
C ASP A 99 -3.10 -15.27 -0.82
N TYR A 100 -4.01 -14.93 0.12
CA TYR A 100 -3.98 -15.52 1.46
C TYR A 100 -4.12 -17.05 1.44
N ASN A 101 -4.88 -17.59 0.49
CA ASN A 101 -5.12 -19.02 0.32
C ASN A 101 -4.06 -19.70 -0.54
N GLY A 102 -3.03 -18.98 -0.97
CA GLY A 102 -1.87 -19.56 -1.63
C GLY A 102 -1.02 -20.37 -0.64
N ASP A 103 -0.19 -21.30 -1.15
CA ASP A 103 0.57 -22.30 -0.38
C ASP A 103 1.54 -21.80 0.67
N TYR A 104 1.56 -20.49 0.93
CA TYR A 104 2.69 -19.85 1.61
C TYR A 104 2.62 -19.78 3.13
N TRP A 105 1.42 -19.77 3.78
CA TRP A 105 1.37 -19.29 5.16
C TRP A 105 0.67 -20.19 6.19
N ASP A 106 -0.41 -20.74 5.89
CA ASP A 106 -1.05 -21.81 6.64
C ASP A 106 -2.20 -22.38 5.79
N ASN A 107 -2.64 -23.56 6.09
CA ASN A 107 -3.74 -24.22 5.38
C ASN A 107 -5.13 -23.73 5.81
N SER A 108 -5.24 -22.57 6.44
CA SER A 108 -6.52 -22.02 6.85
C SER A 108 -7.13 -21.20 5.71
N TYR A 109 -8.08 -21.76 5.00
CA TYR A 109 -8.85 -21.04 4.00
C TYR A 109 -9.62 -19.88 4.63
N LYS A 110 -9.55 -18.70 3.98
CA LYS A 110 -10.40 -17.54 4.28
C LYS A 110 -11.15 -17.11 3.04
N SER A 111 -12.44 -16.95 3.19
CA SER A 111 -13.27 -16.35 2.14
C SER A 111 -12.94 -14.88 1.93
N THR A 112 -13.30 -14.33 0.78
CA THR A 112 -13.18 -12.90 0.49
C THR A 112 -13.82 -12.03 1.58
N SER A 113 -14.98 -12.42 2.10
CA SER A 113 -15.68 -11.69 3.15
C SER A 113 -14.92 -11.68 4.48
N GLU A 114 -14.26 -12.78 4.84
CA GLU A 114 -13.42 -12.86 6.04
C GLU A 114 -12.16 -12.00 5.90
N LEU A 115 -11.52 -12.01 4.73
CA LEU A 115 -10.39 -11.14 4.46
C LEU A 115 -10.78 -9.66 4.54
N VAL A 116 -11.91 -9.29 3.97
CA VAL A 116 -12.44 -7.91 4.03
C VAL A 116 -12.78 -7.50 5.46
N SER A 117 -13.46 -8.36 6.24
CA SER A 117 -13.77 -8.07 7.64
C SER A 117 -12.52 -7.99 8.52
N GLY A 118 -11.45 -8.68 8.13
CA GLY A 118 -10.12 -8.57 8.74
C GLY A 118 -9.32 -7.33 8.30
N GLY A 119 -9.93 -6.40 7.54
CA GLY A 119 -9.32 -5.13 7.13
C GLY A 119 -8.62 -5.14 5.77
N ASN A 120 -8.66 -6.25 5.01
CA ASN A 120 -8.05 -6.31 3.68
C ASN A 120 -9.02 -5.74 2.62
N HIS A 121 -8.91 -4.47 2.31
CA HIS A 121 -9.71 -3.86 1.24
C HIS A 121 -9.26 -4.27 -0.17
N MET A 122 -8.06 -4.83 -0.32
CA MET A 122 -7.48 -5.37 -1.55
C MET A 122 -7.31 -4.35 -2.69
N VAL A 123 -7.29 -3.05 -2.40
CA VAL A 123 -7.04 -2.01 -3.41
C VAL A 123 -5.59 -1.58 -3.36
N GLY A 124 -4.98 -1.40 -4.54
CA GLY A 124 -3.59 -0.98 -4.67
C GLY A 124 -2.61 -2.09 -4.31
N ILE A 125 -1.59 -1.79 -3.51
CA ILE A 125 -0.46 -2.71 -3.29
C ILE A 125 -0.81 -3.74 -2.21
N SER A 126 -0.59 -5.02 -2.52
CA SER A 126 -0.60 -6.11 -1.55
C SER A 126 0.77 -6.20 -0.86
N ALA A 127 0.80 -6.12 0.47
CA ALA A 127 2.06 -6.18 1.21
C ALA A 127 2.73 -7.56 1.08
N HIS A 128 1.95 -8.64 1.17
CA HIS A 128 2.47 -9.99 1.01
C HIS A 128 2.83 -10.30 -0.44
N GLY A 129 2.03 -9.83 -1.41
CA GLY A 129 2.38 -9.94 -2.82
C GLY A 129 3.67 -9.20 -3.15
N ALA A 130 3.84 -7.99 -2.65
CA ALA A 130 5.08 -7.22 -2.83
C ALA A 130 6.29 -7.92 -2.20
N LEU A 131 6.12 -8.53 -1.02
CA LEU A 131 7.17 -9.30 -0.37
C LEU A 131 7.59 -10.52 -1.21
N THR A 132 6.63 -11.29 -1.71
CA THR A 132 6.88 -12.46 -2.56
C THR A 132 7.56 -12.06 -3.87
N LEU A 133 7.08 -10.99 -4.51
CA LEU A 133 7.70 -10.48 -5.76
C LEU A 133 9.16 -10.03 -5.53
N ALA A 134 9.45 -9.39 -4.40
CA ALA A 134 10.81 -8.98 -4.07
C ALA A 134 11.71 -10.19 -3.75
N TYR A 135 11.22 -11.15 -2.93
CA TYR A 135 12.03 -12.25 -2.42
C TYR A 135 12.22 -13.38 -3.44
N ASP A 136 11.13 -13.78 -4.12
CA ASP A 136 11.14 -14.98 -4.97
C ASP A 136 11.36 -14.65 -6.45
N LYS A 137 11.06 -13.42 -6.85
CA LYS A 137 11.17 -12.97 -8.24
C LYS A 137 12.25 -11.92 -8.46
N ASP A 138 12.93 -11.49 -7.40
CA ASP A 138 13.99 -10.48 -7.42
C ASP A 138 13.55 -9.17 -8.11
N TRP A 139 12.29 -8.76 -7.86
CA TRP A 139 11.79 -7.52 -8.40
C TRP A 139 12.17 -6.36 -7.48
N ASP A 140 12.64 -5.28 -8.11
CA ASP A 140 12.84 -4.02 -7.39
C ASP A 140 11.48 -3.36 -7.02
N TRP A 141 11.54 -2.44 -6.09
CA TRP A 141 10.36 -1.77 -5.56
C TRP A 141 9.64 -0.90 -6.61
N GLN A 142 10.34 -0.36 -7.61
CA GLN A 142 9.74 0.45 -8.67
C GLN A 142 8.90 -0.42 -9.60
N ARG A 143 9.42 -1.58 -9.96
CA ARG A 143 8.70 -2.58 -10.74
C ARG A 143 7.47 -3.08 -9.98
N ILE A 144 7.60 -3.35 -8.68
CA ILE A 144 6.48 -3.76 -7.83
C ILE A 144 5.41 -2.67 -7.77
N ALA A 145 5.80 -1.41 -7.56
CA ALA A 145 4.84 -0.30 -7.54
C ALA A 145 4.06 -0.18 -8.85
N LYS A 146 4.75 -0.27 -10.00
CA LYS A 146 4.14 -0.22 -11.35
C LYS A 146 3.33 -1.47 -11.71
N TYR A 147 3.53 -2.57 -11.03
CA TYR A 147 2.70 -3.76 -11.18
C TYR A 147 1.30 -3.58 -10.59
N TYR A 148 1.24 -2.96 -9.41
CA TYR A 148 -0.02 -2.77 -8.69
C TYR A 148 -0.75 -1.47 -9.02
N LEU A 149 -0.04 -0.47 -9.51
CA LEU A 149 -0.59 0.86 -9.82
C LEU A 149 -0.30 1.19 -11.28
N ASP A 150 -1.36 1.42 -12.02
CA ASP A 150 -1.30 1.70 -13.45
C ASP A 150 -0.93 3.16 -13.72
N ASP A 151 -0.25 3.42 -14.85
CA ASP A 151 0.06 4.76 -15.36
C ASP A 151 0.67 5.72 -14.31
N ILE A 152 1.55 5.18 -13.46
CA ILE A 152 2.25 5.97 -12.45
C ILE A 152 3.67 6.34 -12.88
N THR A 153 4.12 7.47 -12.39
CA THR A 153 5.52 7.88 -12.41
C THR A 153 6.10 7.90 -11.00
N ILE A 154 7.41 7.71 -10.90
CA ILE A 154 8.15 7.83 -9.64
C ILE A 154 9.15 8.96 -9.82
N SER A 155 9.11 9.95 -8.96
CA SER A 155 9.99 11.12 -9.01
C SER A 155 10.66 11.38 -7.68
N SER A 156 11.87 11.92 -7.72
CA SER A 156 12.55 12.43 -6.53
C SER A 156 12.16 13.89 -6.33
N GLU A 157 11.66 14.25 -5.15
CA GLU A 157 11.15 15.60 -4.85
C GLU A 157 12.13 16.43 -4.02
N TYR A 158 13.12 15.80 -3.37
CA TYR A 158 14.15 16.46 -2.53
C TYR A 158 15.37 15.56 -2.26
#